data_4ef4f400c691c2dd3c3d34f9abb89353
#
_entry.id   4ef4f400c691c2dd3c3d34f9abb89353
#
_cell.length_a   1.000
_cell.length_b   1.000
_cell.length_c   1.000
_cell.angle_alpha   90.00
_cell.angle_beta   90.00
_cell.angle_gamma   90.00
#
_symmetry.space_group_name_H-M   'P 1'
#
loop_
_entity.id
_entity.type
_entity.pdbx_description
1 polymer ?
#
loop_
_entity_poly.entity_id
_entity_poly.type
_entity_poly.pdbx_seq_one_letter_code
_entity_poly.pdbx_strand_id
1 'polypeptide(L)'
;MKKKFEFFSNPFEVYKETNLCGHLSNDIKFYHLNQKIPHKKTPNLFAVEKASVLGNSNIIVNKNSHAVFDSFVFSRVDNKIFGIDNKFESHENSPYIFFHYDKIKEFDEGIFLGGSWNIGHWLFNHLTKLIFFPENIMQKVPLLISDVGVKEHFLEFLNLFKIKKKNIIFLKKNTLYKFNKVYHPTMPWHVDLSGNMVITPYAIDFLRKKTVKTAKNIDKKIYIPRGNAKWRKVLNEKELINLLLKYNFKIIYPEHLSLNEQIKIGSETKWLITPFGASVNFFIFMPPGSSLLQLSSLDRKCMNQTKIFCKFSGINCFETKELSQNKFLELDDDVKINLKELEKFLKTLDF
;
A
#
# COMPACT_ATOMS: atom_id res chain seq x y z
N MET A 1 32.58 -4.06 -0.21
CA MET A 1 32.73 -3.67 1.23
C MET A 1 31.50 -4.05 2.01
N LYS A 2 31.65 -4.58 3.24
CA LYS A 2 30.52 -4.81 4.17
C LYS A 2 30.50 -3.71 5.21
N LYS A 3 29.37 -3.07 5.42
CA LYS A 3 29.16 -2.10 6.49
C LYS A 3 28.17 -2.64 7.50
N LYS A 4 28.49 -2.49 8.78
CA LYS A 4 27.63 -2.87 9.90
C LYS A 4 26.71 -1.70 10.25
N PHE A 5 25.43 -1.96 10.44
CA PHE A 5 24.44 -0.99 10.88
C PHE A 5 23.71 -1.51 12.10
N GLU A 6 23.39 -0.62 13.03
CA GLU A 6 22.69 -0.93 14.27
C GLU A 6 21.23 -0.48 14.18
N PHE A 7 20.36 -1.07 14.99
CA PHE A 7 18.95 -0.69 15.08
C PHE A 7 18.72 0.28 16.22
N PHE A 8 17.76 1.17 16.04
CA PHE A 8 17.27 2.03 17.09
C PHE A 8 16.12 1.40 17.86
N SER A 9 16.14 1.55 19.17
CA SER A 9 15.02 1.25 20.03
C SER A 9 13.98 2.38 20.03
N ASN A 10 14.41 3.63 19.84
CA ASN A 10 13.56 4.81 19.81
C ASN A 10 13.87 5.69 18.60
N PRO A 11 13.01 5.67 17.53
CA PRO A 11 13.23 6.46 16.32
C PRO A 11 13.21 7.98 16.54
N PHE A 12 12.53 8.47 17.58
CA PHE A 12 12.36 9.91 17.81
C PHE A 12 13.63 10.63 18.30
N GLU A 13 14.61 9.91 18.78
CA GLU A 13 15.90 10.49 19.19
C GLU A 13 16.82 10.85 18.02
N VAL A 14 16.47 10.42 16.81
CA VAL A 14 17.39 10.36 15.67
C VAL A 14 17.16 11.42 14.64
N TYR A 15 15.95 11.93 14.51
CA TYR A 15 15.65 12.92 13.47
C TYR A 15 15.05 14.19 14.01
N LYS A 16 15.30 15.26 13.28
CA LYS A 16 14.67 16.54 13.54
C LYS A 16 13.35 16.61 12.78
N GLU A 17 12.32 17.07 13.44
CA GLU A 17 11.08 17.45 12.79
C GLU A 17 11.34 18.58 11.79
N THR A 18 10.71 18.53 10.63
CA THR A 18 10.88 19.54 9.60
C THR A 18 9.55 20.23 9.32
N ASN A 19 9.61 21.57 9.15
CA ASN A 19 8.45 22.40 8.85
C ASN A 19 8.15 22.51 7.34
N LEU A 20 8.65 21.58 6.50
CA LEU A 20 8.37 21.61 5.07
C LEU A 20 6.87 21.58 4.72
N CYS A 21 6.05 21.05 5.62
CA CYS A 21 4.60 20.92 5.46
C CYS A 21 3.85 21.47 6.68
N GLY A 22 4.27 22.59 7.23
CA GLY A 22 3.86 23.15 8.52
C GLY A 22 2.36 23.32 8.82
N HIS A 23 1.44 22.91 7.93
CA HIS A 23 0.00 23.00 8.15
C HIS A 23 -0.75 21.65 8.05
N LEU A 24 -0.10 20.57 7.64
CA LEU A 24 -0.80 19.29 7.47
C LEU A 24 -0.74 18.39 8.72
N SER A 25 0.21 18.62 9.62
CA SER A 25 0.45 17.73 10.77
C SER A 25 -0.64 17.80 11.84
N ASN A 26 -1.35 18.90 12.00
CA ASN A 26 -2.32 19.08 13.08
C ASN A 26 -3.69 18.49 12.78
N ASP A 27 -4.04 18.27 11.52
CA ASP A 27 -5.37 17.81 11.10
C ASP A 27 -5.43 16.32 10.75
N ILE A 28 -4.30 15.64 10.69
CA ILE A 28 -4.27 14.22 10.33
C ILE A 28 -4.47 13.35 11.57
N LYS A 29 -5.53 12.53 11.54
CA LYS A 29 -5.84 11.57 12.60
C LYS A 29 -5.60 10.15 12.14
N PHE A 30 -4.98 9.33 12.98
CA PHE A 30 -4.87 7.90 12.78
C PHE A 30 -5.98 7.16 13.50
N TYR A 31 -6.43 6.05 12.92
CA TYR A 31 -7.42 5.17 13.51
C TYR A 31 -6.87 3.76 13.61
N HIS A 32 -7.00 3.16 14.79
CA HIS A 32 -6.74 1.74 14.96
C HIS A 32 -7.87 0.93 14.31
N LEU A 33 -7.52 -0.16 13.65
CA LEU A 33 -8.50 -1.07 13.05
C LEU A 33 -9.47 -1.67 14.07
N ASN A 34 -8.98 -1.94 15.26
CA ASN A 34 -9.74 -2.56 16.35
C ASN A 34 -10.28 -1.56 17.37
N GLN A 35 -9.99 -0.28 17.23
CA GLN A 35 -10.41 0.78 18.16
C GLN A 35 -10.99 1.95 17.38
N LYS A 36 -12.16 2.41 17.79
CA LYS A 36 -12.81 3.61 17.23
C LYS A 36 -12.13 4.92 17.65
N ILE A 37 -11.07 4.85 18.41
CA ILE A 37 -10.39 5.98 19.05
C ILE A 37 -9.25 6.45 18.13
N PRO A 38 -9.13 7.75 17.87
CA PRO A 38 -8.01 8.29 17.12
C PRO A 38 -6.68 7.97 17.81
N HIS A 39 -5.70 7.51 17.06
CA HIS A 39 -4.38 7.27 17.61
C HIS A 39 -3.72 8.57 18.05
N LYS A 40 -3.08 8.60 19.22
CA LYS A 40 -2.46 9.81 19.79
C LYS A 40 -1.24 10.31 19.00
N LYS A 41 -0.63 9.45 18.17
CA LYS A 41 0.53 9.85 17.35
C LYS A 41 0.07 10.54 16.08
N THR A 42 0.41 11.79 15.94
CA THR A 42 0.26 12.56 14.71
C THR A 42 1.28 12.05 13.69
N PRO A 43 0.90 11.88 12.41
CA PRO A 43 1.88 11.63 11.36
C PRO A 43 2.83 12.82 11.25
N ASN A 44 4.11 12.52 11.18
CA ASN A 44 5.17 13.51 11.15
C ASN A 44 6.02 13.37 9.89
N LEU A 45 6.63 14.48 9.50
CA LEU A 45 7.66 14.53 8.50
C LEU A 45 9.00 14.79 9.18
N PHE A 46 9.94 13.89 9.00
CA PHE A 46 11.27 13.94 9.60
C PHE A 46 12.34 14.27 8.57
N ALA A 47 13.40 14.92 9.01
CA ALA A 47 14.62 15.11 8.25
C ALA A 47 15.76 14.33 8.89
N VAL A 48 16.28 13.33 8.18
CA VAL A 48 17.43 12.54 8.62
C VAL A 48 18.68 13.14 8.00
N GLU A 49 19.49 13.81 8.82
CA GLU A 49 20.73 14.45 8.40
C GLU A 49 21.84 13.42 8.17
N LYS A 50 22.69 13.65 7.15
CA LYS A 50 23.81 12.76 6.78
C LYS A 50 23.37 11.30 6.69
N ALA A 51 22.23 11.08 6.01
CA ALA A 51 21.59 9.78 5.87
C ALA A 51 22.28 8.91 4.83
N SER A 52 22.25 7.61 5.07
CA SER A 52 22.52 6.59 4.05
C SER A 52 21.26 5.79 3.78
N VAL A 53 20.98 5.50 2.52
CA VAL A 53 19.88 4.62 2.13
C VAL A 53 20.46 3.38 1.48
N LEU A 54 20.04 2.22 1.98
CA LEU A 54 20.49 0.93 1.46
C LEU A 54 19.74 0.61 0.17
N GLY A 55 20.46 0.50 -0.93
CA GLY A 55 19.85 0.25 -2.24
C GLY A 55 19.08 -1.07 -2.28
N ASN A 56 17.97 -1.08 -3.01
CA ASN A 56 17.03 -2.20 -3.09
C ASN A 56 16.44 -2.60 -1.73
N SER A 57 16.29 -1.63 -0.81
CA SER A 57 15.63 -1.83 0.47
C SER A 57 14.81 -0.60 0.88
N ASN A 58 13.99 -0.74 1.92
CA ASN A 58 13.28 0.39 2.52
C ASN A 58 13.98 0.92 3.78
N ILE A 59 15.31 0.76 3.88
CA ILE A 59 16.08 1.09 5.07
C ILE A 59 16.84 2.39 4.89
N ILE A 60 16.58 3.33 5.80
CA ILE A 60 17.35 4.55 5.99
C ILE A 60 18.25 4.35 7.21
N VAL A 61 19.48 4.81 7.10
CA VAL A 61 20.49 4.75 8.16
C VAL A 61 20.99 6.16 8.42
N ASN A 62 21.10 6.54 9.68
CA ASN A 62 21.60 7.86 10.06
C ASN A 62 23.13 7.93 10.07
N LYS A 63 23.67 9.12 10.41
CA LYS A 63 25.11 9.38 10.48
C LYS A 63 25.88 8.43 11.42
N ASN A 64 25.23 7.92 12.48
CA ASN A 64 25.83 7.03 13.47
C ASN A 64 25.74 5.54 13.04
N SER A 65 25.34 5.26 11.82
CA SER A 65 25.13 3.92 11.28
C SER A 65 23.97 3.15 11.90
N HIS A 66 23.00 3.84 12.48
CA HIS A 66 21.80 3.22 13.02
C HIS A 66 20.65 3.27 12.01
N ALA A 67 19.92 2.17 11.85
CA ALA A 67 18.75 2.13 10.98
C ALA A 67 17.57 2.89 11.61
N VAL A 68 16.89 3.70 10.79
CA VAL A 68 15.67 4.39 11.21
C VAL A 68 14.54 3.38 11.35
N PHE A 69 14.00 3.27 12.55
CA PHE A 69 13.08 2.20 12.93
C PHE A 69 11.84 2.10 12.02
N ASP A 70 11.18 3.23 11.74
CA ASP A 70 9.97 3.26 10.91
C ASP A 70 10.23 2.74 9.48
N SER A 71 11.42 3.01 8.94
CA SER A 71 11.84 2.47 7.66
C SER A 71 12.12 0.96 7.72
N PHE A 72 12.59 0.49 8.86
CA PHE A 72 12.96 -0.91 9.07
C PHE A 72 11.76 -1.84 9.23
N VAL A 73 10.75 -1.45 10.01
CA VAL A 73 9.56 -2.30 10.28
C VAL A 73 8.89 -2.78 9.00
N PHE A 74 8.85 -1.93 7.97
CA PHE A 74 8.28 -2.28 6.67
C PHE A 74 9.20 -3.09 5.76
N SER A 75 10.47 -3.16 6.08
CA SER A 75 11.43 -3.98 5.34
C SER A 75 11.41 -5.44 5.78
N ARG A 76 10.69 -5.75 6.87
CA ARG A 76 10.68 -7.08 7.47
C ARG A 76 9.38 -7.81 7.16
N VAL A 77 9.49 -8.92 6.41
CA VAL A 77 8.45 -9.94 6.30
C VAL A 77 9.10 -11.29 6.52
N ASP A 78 8.53 -12.11 7.39
CA ASP A 78 9.00 -13.47 7.70
C ASP A 78 10.49 -13.55 8.08
N ASN A 79 10.94 -12.64 8.96
CA ASN A 79 12.35 -12.54 9.39
C ASN A 79 13.36 -12.26 8.26
N LYS A 80 12.89 -11.89 7.06
CA LYS A 80 13.72 -11.46 5.94
C LYS A 80 13.54 -9.97 5.70
N ILE A 81 14.61 -9.27 5.36
CA ILE A 81 14.54 -7.88 4.90
C ILE A 81 14.41 -7.88 3.40
N PHE A 82 13.33 -7.28 2.88
CA PHE A 82 13.15 -7.13 1.45
C PHE A 82 14.32 -6.39 0.82
N GLY A 83 14.84 -6.96 -0.26
CA GLY A 83 15.87 -6.35 -1.08
C GLY A 83 17.29 -6.50 -0.55
N ILE A 84 17.50 -7.05 0.63
CA ILE A 84 18.82 -7.44 1.11
C ILE A 84 18.97 -8.95 0.90
N ASP A 85 19.90 -9.36 0.05
CA ASP A 85 20.16 -10.79 -0.18
C ASP A 85 20.49 -11.49 1.12
N ASN A 86 19.72 -12.47 1.47
CA ASN A 86 19.80 -13.62 2.41
C ASN A 86 20.98 -13.75 3.40
N LYS A 87 21.82 -12.77 3.55
CA LYS A 87 22.88 -12.71 4.59
C LYS A 87 22.45 -11.81 5.73
N PHE A 88 21.16 -11.88 6.04
CA PHE A 88 20.70 -11.51 7.35
C PHE A 88 21.06 -12.68 8.26
N GLU A 89 22.18 -12.60 8.88
CA GLU A 89 22.46 -13.40 10.07
C GLU A 89 21.55 -12.87 11.18
N SER A 90 20.26 -13.17 11.08
CA SER A 90 19.37 -13.02 12.20
C SER A 90 19.61 -14.18 13.14
N HIS A 91 20.63 -14.09 13.92
CA HIS A 91 20.49 -14.57 15.28
C HIS A 91 19.32 -13.79 15.85
N GLU A 92 18.32 -14.44 16.42
CA GLU A 92 17.09 -13.84 16.95
C GLU A 92 17.32 -12.64 17.87
N ASN A 93 18.55 -12.36 18.26
CA ASN A 93 19.04 -11.28 19.12
C ASN A 93 20.11 -10.39 18.50
N SER A 94 20.39 -10.47 17.19
CA SER A 94 21.42 -9.59 16.62
C SER A 94 20.84 -8.21 16.26
N PRO A 95 21.34 -7.13 16.87
CA PRO A 95 20.92 -5.76 16.58
C PRO A 95 21.54 -5.19 15.31
N TYR A 96 22.08 -6.02 14.43
CA TYR A 96 22.90 -5.57 13.30
C TYR A 96 22.36 -6.01 11.95
N ILE A 97 22.50 -5.13 10.93
CA ILE A 97 22.35 -5.43 9.51
C ILE A 97 23.72 -5.33 8.86
N PHE A 98 24.11 -6.35 8.10
CA PHE A 98 25.26 -6.29 7.23
C PHE A 98 24.81 -6.03 5.81
N PHE A 99 25.25 -4.91 5.23
CA PHE A 99 24.92 -4.53 3.87
C PHE A 99 26.17 -4.54 3.00
N HIS A 100 26.14 -5.34 1.95
CA HIS A 100 27.17 -5.36 0.92
C HIS A 100 26.85 -4.36 -0.19
N TYR A 101 27.82 -3.57 -0.60
CA TYR A 101 27.70 -2.65 -1.71
C TYR A 101 29.01 -2.57 -2.52
N ASP A 102 28.86 -2.39 -3.83
CA ASP A 102 29.97 -2.23 -4.77
C ASP A 102 30.12 -0.76 -5.16
N LYS A 103 29.06 0.03 -4.99
CA LYS A 103 28.94 1.42 -5.44
C LYS A 103 28.46 2.33 -4.33
N ILE A 104 29.00 3.56 -4.32
CA ILE A 104 28.48 4.67 -3.52
C ILE A 104 27.97 5.73 -4.46
N LYS A 105 26.81 6.29 -4.18
CA LYS A 105 26.29 7.49 -4.84
C LYS A 105 25.95 8.53 -3.80
N GLU A 106 26.30 9.79 -4.08
CA GLU A 106 26.11 10.89 -3.16
C GLU A 106 25.17 11.93 -3.77
N PHE A 107 24.26 12.44 -2.96
CA PHE A 107 23.25 13.42 -3.33
C PHE A 107 23.07 14.42 -2.20
N ASP A 108 22.52 15.58 -2.52
CA ASP A 108 22.27 16.60 -1.53
C ASP A 108 21.04 16.24 -0.67
N GLU A 109 19.89 16.07 -1.30
CA GLU A 109 18.66 15.74 -0.57
C GLU A 109 17.75 14.79 -1.35
N GLY A 110 16.77 14.19 -0.65
CA GLY A 110 15.77 13.32 -1.26
C GLY A 110 14.56 13.08 -0.38
N ILE A 111 13.40 12.84 -1.00
CA ILE A 111 12.17 12.43 -0.35
C ILE A 111 12.05 10.92 -0.41
N PHE A 112 12.08 10.25 0.73
CA PHE A 112 12.03 8.80 0.79
C PHE A 112 10.60 8.27 0.71
N LEU A 113 10.22 7.74 -0.44
CA LEU A 113 8.97 6.98 -0.59
C LEU A 113 9.15 5.53 -0.18
N GLY A 114 10.28 4.91 -0.52
CA GLY A 114 10.47 3.46 -0.43
C GLY A 114 9.85 2.75 -1.61
N GLY A 115 9.47 1.47 -1.46
CA GLY A 115 8.91 0.69 -2.54
C GLY A 115 8.28 -0.62 -2.07
N SER A 116 7.41 -1.19 -2.90
CA SER A 116 6.79 -2.49 -2.68
C SER A 116 6.41 -3.15 -4.00
N TRP A 117 6.53 -4.47 -4.07
CA TRP A 117 6.00 -5.29 -5.18
C TRP A 117 4.47 -5.45 -5.14
N ASN A 118 3.84 -5.14 -4.01
CA ASN A 118 2.40 -5.23 -3.81
C ASN A 118 1.75 -3.85 -4.03
N ILE A 119 0.77 -3.78 -4.95
CA ILE A 119 0.10 -2.53 -5.30
C ILE A 119 -0.59 -1.87 -4.08
N GLY A 120 -1.19 -2.65 -3.17
CA GLY A 120 -1.81 -2.11 -1.97
C GLY A 120 -0.80 -1.40 -1.08
N HIS A 121 0.35 -2.02 -0.83
CA HIS A 121 1.42 -1.40 -0.07
C HIS A 121 2.02 -0.21 -0.81
N TRP A 122 2.20 -0.29 -2.14
CA TRP A 122 2.64 0.86 -2.92
C TRP A 122 1.71 2.05 -2.75
N LEU A 123 0.41 1.85 -2.90
CA LEU A 123 -0.59 2.91 -2.78
C LEU A 123 -0.63 3.50 -1.37
N PHE A 124 -0.81 2.67 -0.34
CA PHE A 124 -1.17 3.14 0.99
C PHE A 124 0.00 3.34 1.94
N ASN A 125 1.14 2.67 1.75
CA ASN A 125 2.32 2.86 2.58
C ASN A 125 3.35 3.81 1.96
N HIS A 126 3.46 3.81 0.63
CA HIS A 126 4.50 4.56 -0.05
C HIS A 126 3.96 5.82 -0.73
N LEU A 127 3.04 5.68 -1.67
CA LEU A 127 2.56 6.81 -2.46
C LEU A 127 1.85 7.88 -1.60
N THR A 128 1.11 7.46 -0.57
CA THR A 128 0.43 8.37 0.35
C THR A 128 1.37 9.24 1.18
N LYS A 129 2.65 8.91 1.27
CA LYS A 129 3.67 9.78 1.87
C LYS A 129 3.76 11.14 1.17
N LEU A 130 3.34 11.23 -0.09
CA LEU A 130 3.29 12.49 -0.83
C LEU A 130 2.35 13.53 -0.22
N ILE A 131 1.41 13.14 0.64
CA ILE A 131 0.51 14.06 1.36
C ILE A 131 1.28 15.09 2.21
N PHE A 132 2.49 14.76 2.63
CA PHE A 132 3.33 15.64 3.45
C PHE A 132 4.04 16.72 2.65
N PHE A 133 3.97 16.70 1.31
CA PHE A 133 4.74 17.60 0.49
C PHE A 133 3.84 18.42 -0.45
N PRO A 134 4.02 19.75 -0.49
CA PRO A 134 3.42 20.57 -1.52
C PRO A 134 4.03 20.25 -2.90
N GLU A 135 3.26 20.49 -3.95
CA GLU A 135 3.61 20.11 -5.32
C GLU A 135 4.97 20.69 -5.77
N ASN A 136 5.27 21.94 -5.41
CA ASN A 136 6.52 22.59 -5.76
C ASN A 136 7.75 21.94 -5.12
N ILE A 137 7.62 21.32 -3.96
CA ILE A 137 8.69 20.55 -3.31
C ILE A 137 8.90 19.23 -4.03
N MET A 138 7.81 18.50 -4.31
CA MET A 138 7.88 17.23 -5.05
C MET A 138 8.48 17.35 -6.45
N GLN A 139 8.45 18.55 -7.05
CA GLN A 139 9.05 18.82 -8.35
C GLN A 139 10.53 19.17 -8.27
N LYS A 140 11.01 19.64 -7.12
CA LYS A 140 12.41 20.10 -6.93
C LYS A 140 13.28 19.05 -6.27
N VAL A 141 12.75 18.41 -5.20
CA VAL A 141 13.49 17.41 -4.43
C VAL A 141 13.22 16.02 -5.03
N PRO A 142 14.25 15.24 -5.38
CA PRO A 142 14.06 13.94 -6.00
C PRO A 142 13.38 12.94 -5.06
N LEU A 143 12.49 12.12 -5.63
CA LEU A 143 11.84 11.03 -4.93
C LEU A 143 12.75 9.80 -4.95
N LEU A 144 12.95 9.20 -3.79
CA LEU A 144 13.74 8.01 -3.62
C LEU A 144 12.80 6.79 -3.61
N ILE A 145 12.88 5.97 -4.65
CA ILE A 145 12.06 4.77 -4.81
C ILE A 145 12.95 3.55 -4.72
N SER A 146 12.67 2.68 -3.76
CA SER A 146 13.38 1.41 -3.60
C SER A 146 12.99 0.44 -4.70
N ASP A 147 13.99 -0.18 -5.33
CA ASP A 147 13.81 -1.15 -6.43
C ASP A 147 13.49 -2.57 -5.88
N VAL A 148 12.53 -2.64 -4.95
CA VAL A 148 12.08 -3.88 -4.29
C VAL A 148 10.89 -4.51 -5.04
N GLY A 149 11.02 -4.62 -6.36
CA GLY A 149 9.97 -5.19 -7.21
C GLY A 149 8.81 -4.23 -7.51
N VAL A 150 9.04 -2.92 -7.41
CA VAL A 150 8.08 -1.91 -7.89
C VAL A 150 7.90 -2.07 -9.38
N LYS A 151 6.67 -2.35 -9.80
CA LYS A 151 6.34 -2.58 -11.21
C LYS A 151 6.17 -1.24 -11.93
N GLU A 152 6.50 -1.20 -13.23
CA GLU A 152 6.46 0.04 -14.01
C GLU A 152 5.08 0.70 -14.01
N HIS A 153 4.00 -0.07 -14.12
CA HIS A 153 2.64 0.45 -14.08
C HIS A 153 2.25 1.08 -12.71
N PHE A 154 2.99 0.75 -11.61
CA PHE A 154 2.79 1.44 -10.34
C PHE A 154 3.29 2.89 -10.40
N LEU A 155 4.30 3.15 -11.23
CA LEU A 155 4.87 4.49 -11.40
C LEU A 155 3.93 5.43 -12.14
N GLU A 156 2.96 4.91 -12.90
CA GLU A 156 1.95 5.74 -13.56
C GLU A 156 1.17 6.61 -12.57
N PHE A 157 0.98 6.12 -11.32
CA PHE A 157 0.35 6.91 -10.27
C PHE A 157 1.10 8.20 -9.95
N LEU A 158 2.42 8.26 -10.15
CA LEU A 158 3.21 9.48 -9.93
C LEU A 158 2.84 10.58 -10.92
N ASN A 159 2.35 10.24 -12.12
CA ASN A 159 1.88 11.20 -13.10
C ASN A 159 0.66 12.00 -12.59
N LEU A 160 -0.18 11.38 -11.73
CA LEU A 160 -1.32 12.06 -11.10
C LEU A 160 -0.89 13.21 -10.18
N PHE A 161 0.35 13.16 -9.70
CA PHE A 161 1.00 14.18 -8.88
C PHE A 161 1.97 15.05 -9.68
N LYS A 162 1.95 14.94 -11.01
CA LYS A 162 2.84 15.69 -11.95
C LYS A 162 4.34 15.44 -11.70
N ILE A 163 4.69 14.30 -11.14
CA ILE A 163 6.07 13.90 -10.87
C ILE A 163 6.68 13.32 -12.14
N LYS A 164 7.76 13.91 -12.61
CA LYS A 164 8.46 13.49 -13.82
C LYS A 164 9.52 12.43 -13.49
N LYS A 165 9.75 11.48 -14.40
CA LYS A 165 10.75 10.41 -14.25
C LYS A 165 12.14 10.93 -13.90
N LYS A 166 12.54 12.10 -14.41
CA LYS A 166 13.82 12.76 -14.10
C LYS A 166 13.97 13.15 -12.62
N ASN A 167 12.87 13.26 -11.89
CA ASN A 167 12.86 13.60 -10.47
C ASN A 167 12.80 12.34 -9.58
N ILE A 168 13.11 11.17 -10.13
CA ILE A 168 13.08 9.90 -9.41
C ILE A 168 14.49 9.33 -9.38
N ILE A 169 14.95 8.98 -8.17
CA ILE A 169 16.16 8.19 -7.95
C ILE A 169 15.73 6.78 -7.56
N PHE A 170 15.99 5.81 -8.45
CA PHE A 170 15.78 4.39 -8.14
C PHE A 170 16.96 3.88 -7.31
N LEU A 171 16.66 3.39 -6.13
CA LEU A 171 17.63 2.87 -5.17
C LEU A 171 17.96 1.41 -5.51
N LYS A 172 18.90 1.22 -6.42
CA LYS A 172 19.26 -0.07 -6.99
C LYS A 172 20.11 -0.90 -6.04
N LYS A 173 20.05 -2.23 -6.20
CA LYS A 173 20.82 -3.24 -5.47
C LYS A 173 22.33 -2.92 -5.46
N ASN A 174 23.02 -3.39 -4.43
CA ASN A 174 24.47 -3.27 -4.23
C ASN A 174 24.99 -1.83 -4.29
N THR A 175 24.16 -0.85 -3.97
CA THR A 175 24.54 0.57 -3.97
C THR A 175 24.19 1.20 -2.63
N LEU A 176 25.17 1.86 -2.02
CA LEU A 176 24.95 2.72 -0.86
C LEU A 176 24.71 4.14 -1.34
N TYR A 177 23.54 4.68 -1.04
CA TYR A 177 23.18 6.07 -1.38
C TYR A 177 23.37 6.93 -0.15
N LYS A 178 24.21 7.95 -0.26
CA LYS A 178 24.46 8.93 0.80
C LYS A 178 23.79 10.25 0.46
N PHE A 179 23.20 10.88 1.46
CA PHE A 179 22.51 12.15 1.35
C PHE A 179 22.94 13.07 2.48
N ASN A 180 23.05 14.37 2.19
CA ASN A 180 23.14 15.36 3.26
C ASN A 180 21.85 15.36 4.08
N LYS A 181 20.69 15.18 3.41
CA LYS A 181 19.39 15.13 4.07
C LYS A 181 18.40 14.19 3.35
N VAL A 182 17.71 13.34 4.12
CA VAL A 182 16.58 12.56 3.62
C VAL A 182 15.32 12.97 4.37
N TYR A 183 14.31 13.39 3.63
CA TYR A 183 12.97 13.62 4.18
C TYR A 183 12.22 12.29 4.25
N HIS A 184 11.86 11.90 5.45
CA HIS A 184 11.18 10.63 5.73
C HIS A 184 9.83 10.88 6.40
N PRO A 185 8.72 10.84 5.65
CA PRO A 185 7.40 10.89 6.26
C PRO A 185 7.07 9.58 6.97
N THR A 186 6.38 9.66 8.10
CA THR A 186 5.76 8.46 8.69
C THR A 186 4.78 7.85 7.71
N MET A 187 4.63 6.54 7.78
CA MET A 187 3.69 5.83 6.91
C MET A 187 2.25 6.14 7.35
N PRO A 188 1.39 6.62 6.43
CA PRO A 188 -0.02 6.87 6.74
C PRO A 188 -0.81 5.60 7.05
N TRP A 189 -0.30 4.45 6.67
CA TRP A 189 -0.79 3.14 7.04
C TRP A 189 0.38 2.23 7.43
N HIS A 190 0.38 1.73 8.64
CA HIS A 190 1.44 0.85 9.15
C HIS A 190 0.91 -0.06 10.27
N VAL A 191 1.72 -1.01 10.66
CA VAL A 191 1.51 -1.82 11.86
C VAL A 191 2.36 -1.24 12.99
N ASP A 192 1.75 -0.92 14.11
CA ASP A 192 2.48 -0.41 15.27
C ASP A 192 3.26 -1.52 16.01
N LEU A 193 4.03 -1.12 17.01
CA LEU A 193 4.84 -2.06 17.81
C LEU A 193 4.02 -3.13 18.54
N SER A 194 2.73 -2.88 18.75
CA SER A 194 1.80 -3.82 19.39
C SER A 194 1.11 -4.73 18.37
N GLY A 195 1.48 -4.66 17.09
CA GLY A 195 0.87 -5.42 16.01
C GLY A 195 -0.48 -4.90 15.55
N ASN A 196 -0.89 -3.70 16.00
CA ASN A 196 -2.13 -3.09 15.55
C ASN A 196 -1.92 -2.34 14.24
N MET A 197 -2.88 -2.47 13.33
CA MET A 197 -2.88 -1.68 12.09
C MET A 197 -3.39 -0.27 12.39
N VAL A 198 -2.59 0.70 11.99
CA VAL A 198 -2.88 2.14 12.11
C VAL A 198 -3.10 2.71 10.72
N ILE A 199 -4.19 3.43 10.53
CA ILE A 199 -4.57 4.00 9.24
C ILE A 199 -5.09 5.41 9.41
N THR A 200 -4.81 6.27 8.42
CA THR A 200 -5.40 7.61 8.35
C THR A 200 -6.39 7.73 7.18
N PRO A 201 -7.61 8.22 7.42
CA PRO A 201 -8.58 8.47 6.36
C PRO A 201 -8.09 9.51 5.35
N TYR A 202 -7.29 10.48 5.77
CA TYR A 202 -6.75 11.53 4.89
C TYR A 202 -5.86 10.99 3.77
N ALA A 203 -5.16 9.88 4.01
CA ALA A 203 -4.35 9.22 2.99
C ALA A 203 -5.23 8.63 1.87
N ILE A 204 -6.39 8.07 2.25
CA ILE A 204 -7.37 7.54 1.29
C ILE A 204 -7.96 8.69 0.49
N ASP A 205 -8.41 9.75 1.15
CA ASP A 205 -8.95 10.94 0.50
C ASP A 205 -7.93 11.59 -0.45
N PHE A 206 -6.66 11.66 -0.03
CA PHE A 206 -5.58 12.19 -0.85
C PHE A 206 -5.43 11.46 -2.17
N LEU A 207 -5.45 10.14 -2.16
CA LEU A 207 -5.42 9.33 -3.38
C LEU A 207 -6.70 9.52 -4.18
N ARG A 208 -7.86 9.42 -3.55
CA ARG A 208 -9.16 9.46 -4.21
C ARG A 208 -9.44 10.80 -4.89
N LYS A 209 -8.98 11.92 -4.33
CA LYS A 209 -9.02 13.24 -5.00
C LYS A 209 -8.30 13.24 -6.36
N LYS A 210 -7.34 12.36 -6.58
CA LYS A 210 -6.61 12.23 -7.85
C LYS A 210 -7.18 11.15 -8.76
N THR A 211 -7.80 10.12 -8.20
CA THR A 211 -8.22 8.92 -8.93
C THR A 211 -9.70 8.85 -9.23
N VAL A 212 -10.58 9.40 -8.38
CA VAL A 212 -12.02 9.41 -8.66
C VAL A 212 -12.33 10.56 -9.62
N LYS A 213 -13.05 10.23 -10.70
CA LYS A 213 -13.53 11.21 -11.70
C LYS A 213 -15.04 11.22 -11.69
N THR A 214 -15.61 12.38 -12.03
CA THR A 214 -17.04 12.51 -12.26
C THR A 214 -17.43 11.74 -13.53
N ALA A 215 -18.33 10.78 -13.39
CA ALA A 215 -18.89 10.04 -14.51
C ALA A 215 -20.36 10.46 -14.73
N LYS A 216 -20.81 10.42 -15.98
CA LYS A 216 -22.23 10.69 -16.31
C LYS A 216 -23.15 9.58 -15.80
N ASN A 217 -22.71 8.33 -15.92
CA ASN A 217 -23.44 7.15 -15.49
C ASN A 217 -22.58 6.31 -14.53
N ILE A 218 -23.19 5.87 -13.43
CA ILE A 218 -22.56 4.99 -12.44
C ILE A 218 -23.43 3.73 -12.36
N ASP A 219 -23.26 2.85 -13.32
CA ASP A 219 -24.10 1.65 -13.49
C ASP A 219 -23.30 0.37 -13.74
N LYS A 220 -21.98 0.50 -13.94
CA LYS A 220 -21.14 -0.67 -14.25
C LYS A 220 -21.04 -1.62 -13.07
N LYS A 221 -21.19 -2.89 -13.38
CA LYS A 221 -20.95 -4.03 -12.50
C LYS A 221 -19.70 -4.75 -12.98
N ILE A 222 -18.70 -4.86 -12.12
CA ILE A 222 -17.45 -5.47 -12.50
C ILE A 222 -17.06 -6.60 -11.55
N TYR A 223 -16.46 -7.62 -12.10
CA TYR A 223 -15.76 -8.65 -11.38
C TYR A 223 -14.27 -8.60 -11.73
N ILE A 224 -13.43 -8.55 -10.71
CA ILE A 224 -11.98 -8.64 -10.86
C ILE A 224 -11.56 -10.00 -10.32
N PRO A 225 -11.19 -10.98 -11.20
CA PRO A 225 -10.76 -12.30 -10.79
C PRO A 225 -9.35 -12.28 -10.20
N ARG A 226 -8.98 -13.38 -9.56
CA ARG A 226 -7.60 -13.58 -9.11
C ARG A 226 -6.67 -14.01 -10.24
N GLY A 227 -7.22 -14.54 -11.33
CA GLY A 227 -6.46 -14.98 -12.50
C GLY A 227 -5.32 -15.94 -12.11
N ASN A 228 -4.10 -15.61 -12.56
CA ASN A 228 -2.90 -16.40 -12.30
C ASN A 228 -2.23 -16.11 -10.96
N ALA A 229 -2.95 -15.57 -9.98
CA ALA A 229 -2.39 -15.33 -8.65
C ALA A 229 -1.91 -16.63 -8.01
N LYS A 230 -0.77 -16.57 -7.31
CA LYS A 230 -0.17 -17.73 -6.65
C LYS A 230 -1.02 -18.24 -5.46
N TRP A 231 -1.73 -17.32 -4.78
CA TRP A 231 -2.44 -17.54 -3.54
C TRP A 231 -3.88 -17.06 -3.62
N ARG A 232 -4.77 -17.62 -2.78
CA ARG A 232 -6.17 -17.20 -2.64
C ARG A 232 -6.95 -17.28 -3.94
N LYS A 233 -6.74 -18.34 -4.70
CA LYS A 233 -7.49 -18.61 -5.92
C LYS A 233 -8.94 -18.93 -5.59
N VAL A 234 -9.84 -18.63 -6.52
CA VAL A 234 -11.21 -19.11 -6.47
C VAL A 234 -11.25 -20.44 -7.22
N LEU A 235 -11.45 -21.56 -6.49
CA LEU A 235 -11.36 -22.91 -7.07
C LEU A 235 -12.43 -23.17 -8.14
N ASN A 236 -13.59 -22.54 -8.03
CA ASN A 236 -14.68 -22.61 -9.00
C ASN A 236 -14.88 -21.26 -9.72
N GLU A 237 -13.78 -20.58 -10.10
CA GLU A 237 -13.83 -19.23 -10.70
C GLU A 237 -14.55 -19.23 -12.05
N LYS A 238 -14.44 -20.31 -12.84
CA LYS A 238 -15.12 -20.43 -14.14
C LYS A 238 -16.64 -20.42 -13.99
N GLU A 239 -17.17 -21.20 -13.06
CA GLU A 239 -18.60 -21.24 -12.73
C GLU A 239 -19.08 -19.93 -12.12
N LEU A 240 -18.25 -19.31 -11.27
CA LEU A 240 -18.50 -17.99 -10.72
C LEU A 240 -18.63 -16.92 -11.82
N ILE A 241 -17.70 -16.90 -12.75
CA ILE A 241 -17.73 -15.98 -13.91
C ILE A 241 -19.01 -16.20 -14.70
N ASN A 242 -19.35 -17.45 -15.01
CA ASN A 242 -20.59 -17.76 -15.76
C ASN A 242 -21.86 -17.28 -15.04
N LEU A 243 -21.89 -17.39 -13.71
CA LEU A 243 -22.98 -16.84 -12.91
C LEU A 243 -23.02 -15.32 -13.00
N LEU A 244 -21.90 -14.64 -12.77
CA LEU A 244 -21.83 -13.19 -12.76
C LEU A 244 -22.16 -12.55 -14.12
N LEU A 245 -21.80 -13.19 -15.23
CA LEU A 245 -22.18 -12.77 -16.58
C LEU A 245 -23.72 -12.74 -16.76
N LYS A 246 -24.48 -13.68 -16.16
CA LYS A 246 -25.96 -13.65 -16.18
C LYS A 246 -26.54 -12.42 -15.49
N TYR A 247 -25.80 -11.84 -14.54
CA TYR A 247 -26.17 -10.61 -13.83
C TYR A 247 -25.52 -9.36 -14.40
N ASN A 248 -25.04 -9.42 -15.66
CA ASN A 248 -24.41 -8.33 -16.39
C ASN A 248 -23.13 -7.78 -15.76
N PHE A 249 -22.38 -8.59 -15.02
CA PHE A 249 -21.04 -8.21 -14.59
C PHE A 249 -20.06 -8.35 -15.75
N LYS A 250 -19.19 -7.33 -15.89
CA LYS A 250 -18.04 -7.37 -16.80
C LYS A 250 -16.83 -7.92 -16.07
N ILE A 251 -16.09 -8.81 -16.71
CA ILE A 251 -14.86 -9.38 -16.16
C ILE A 251 -13.70 -8.47 -16.56
N ILE A 252 -12.92 -8.01 -15.58
CA ILE A 252 -11.85 -7.04 -15.80
C ILE A 252 -10.56 -7.56 -15.18
N TYR A 253 -9.46 -7.41 -15.93
CA TYR A 253 -8.11 -7.71 -15.51
C TYR A 253 -7.32 -6.38 -15.46
N PRO A 254 -7.20 -5.74 -14.28
CA PRO A 254 -6.56 -4.42 -14.17
C PRO A 254 -5.11 -4.38 -14.65
N GLU A 255 -4.41 -5.50 -14.57
CA GLU A 255 -3.03 -5.63 -15.06
C GLU A 255 -2.88 -5.46 -16.58
N HIS A 256 -3.98 -5.57 -17.34
CA HIS A 256 -4.00 -5.38 -18.79
C HIS A 256 -4.48 -3.98 -19.19
N LEU A 257 -4.77 -3.11 -18.21
CA LEU A 257 -5.33 -1.78 -18.41
C LEU A 257 -4.33 -0.71 -17.97
N SER A 258 -4.24 0.36 -18.73
CA SER A 258 -3.55 1.58 -18.29
C SER A 258 -4.25 2.17 -17.07
N LEU A 259 -3.54 2.99 -16.29
CA LEU A 259 -4.13 3.67 -15.13
C LEU A 259 -5.34 4.52 -15.52
N ASN A 260 -5.31 5.20 -16.67
CA ASN A 260 -6.43 6.01 -17.14
C ASN A 260 -7.67 5.17 -17.45
N GLU A 261 -7.51 3.98 -18.02
CA GLU A 261 -8.61 3.05 -18.25
C GLU A 261 -9.17 2.53 -16.94
N GLN A 262 -8.32 2.18 -15.98
CA GLN A 262 -8.75 1.76 -14.64
C GLN A 262 -9.54 2.88 -13.94
N ILE A 263 -9.06 4.12 -13.99
CA ILE A 263 -9.76 5.30 -13.45
C ILE A 263 -11.12 5.49 -14.12
N LYS A 264 -11.19 5.40 -15.46
CA LYS A 264 -12.43 5.54 -16.21
C LYS A 264 -13.45 4.47 -15.82
N ILE A 265 -13.04 3.20 -15.87
CA ILE A 265 -13.91 2.07 -15.51
C ILE A 265 -14.37 2.19 -14.06
N GLY A 266 -13.43 2.48 -13.14
CA GLY A 266 -13.75 2.61 -11.72
C GLY A 266 -14.74 3.73 -11.44
N SER A 267 -14.59 4.89 -12.11
CA SER A 267 -15.50 6.04 -11.95
C SER A 267 -16.94 5.75 -12.38
N GLU A 268 -17.15 4.78 -13.25
CA GLU A 268 -18.46 4.35 -13.74
C GLU A 268 -18.99 3.11 -12.99
N THR A 269 -18.22 2.59 -12.00
CA THR A 269 -18.55 1.34 -11.31
C THR A 269 -19.54 1.57 -10.17
N LYS A 270 -20.69 0.92 -10.25
CA LYS A 270 -21.69 0.81 -9.18
C LYS A 270 -21.40 -0.38 -8.26
N TRP A 271 -21.02 -1.51 -8.84
CA TRP A 271 -20.72 -2.74 -8.12
C TRP A 271 -19.35 -3.33 -8.48
N LEU A 272 -18.56 -3.59 -7.48
CA LEU A 272 -17.32 -4.36 -7.57
C LEU A 272 -17.47 -5.67 -6.79
N ILE A 273 -17.25 -6.79 -7.45
CA ILE A 273 -17.08 -8.10 -6.80
C ILE A 273 -15.62 -8.53 -7.02
N THR A 274 -14.95 -8.96 -5.98
CA THR A 274 -13.58 -9.45 -6.09
C THR A 274 -13.19 -10.34 -4.91
N PRO A 275 -12.36 -11.37 -5.11
CA PRO A 275 -11.75 -12.11 -4.01
C PRO A 275 -10.82 -11.23 -3.19
N PHE A 276 -10.62 -11.59 -1.92
CA PHE A 276 -9.69 -10.90 -1.05
C PHE A 276 -8.27 -10.86 -1.65
N GLY A 277 -7.70 -9.68 -1.73
CA GLY A 277 -6.34 -9.46 -2.24
C GLY A 277 -6.12 -8.06 -2.79
N ALA A 278 -5.09 -7.91 -3.62
CA ALA A 278 -4.70 -6.62 -4.20
C ALA A 278 -5.81 -5.97 -5.05
N SER A 279 -6.67 -6.77 -5.68
CA SER A 279 -7.79 -6.32 -6.50
C SER A 279 -8.86 -5.53 -5.72
N VAL A 280 -8.97 -5.76 -4.41
CA VAL A 280 -9.84 -4.96 -3.53
C VAL A 280 -9.49 -3.47 -3.63
N ASN A 281 -8.21 -3.13 -3.81
CA ASN A 281 -7.75 -1.74 -3.89
C ASN A 281 -8.33 -0.96 -5.09
N PHE A 282 -9.00 -1.63 -6.02
CA PHE A 282 -9.71 -0.97 -7.14
C PHE A 282 -10.79 0.01 -6.65
N PHE A 283 -11.25 -0.14 -5.40
CA PHE A 283 -12.19 0.79 -4.78
C PHE A 283 -11.72 2.26 -4.80
N ILE A 284 -10.41 2.51 -4.88
CA ILE A 284 -9.86 3.87 -4.92
C ILE A 284 -10.34 4.68 -6.13
N PHE A 285 -10.81 4.00 -7.17
CA PHE A 285 -11.34 4.61 -8.40
C PHE A 285 -12.86 4.80 -8.37
N MET A 286 -13.57 4.13 -7.44
CA MET A 286 -15.04 4.07 -7.43
C MET A 286 -15.64 5.31 -6.75
N PRO A 287 -16.76 5.84 -7.24
CA PRO A 287 -17.43 6.97 -6.60
C PRO A 287 -18.05 6.58 -5.25
N PRO A 288 -18.27 7.56 -4.33
CA PRO A 288 -19.07 7.34 -3.14
C PRO A 288 -20.48 6.81 -3.50
N GLY A 289 -21.05 5.98 -2.64
CA GLY A 289 -22.33 5.31 -2.89
C GLY A 289 -22.24 4.01 -3.69
N SER A 290 -21.09 3.72 -4.30
CA SER A 290 -20.83 2.42 -4.92
C SER A 290 -20.75 1.30 -3.89
N SER A 291 -20.77 0.06 -4.35
CA SER A 291 -20.75 -1.13 -3.51
C SER A 291 -19.61 -2.07 -3.86
N LEU A 292 -18.98 -2.65 -2.84
CA LEU A 292 -17.94 -3.66 -2.96
C LEU A 292 -18.36 -4.92 -2.20
N LEU A 293 -18.45 -6.03 -2.92
CA LEU A 293 -18.56 -7.37 -2.33
C LEU A 293 -17.20 -8.06 -2.37
N GLN A 294 -16.61 -8.26 -1.22
CA GLN A 294 -15.38 -9.02 -1.09
C GLN A 294 -15.71 -10.51 -0.87
N LEU A 295 -15.27 -11.33 -1.81
CA LEU A 295 -15.38 -12.78 -1.69
C LEU A 295 -14.26 -13.30 -0.79
N SER A 296 -14.63 -13.82 0.37
CA SER A 296 -13.67 -14.33 1.34
C SER A 296 -14.34 -15.38 2.23
N SER A 297 -13.53 -16.25 2.79
CA SER A 297 -14.03 -17.35 3.61
C SER A 297 -13.98 -17.10 5.10
N LEU A 298 -13.40 -15.98 5.59
CA LEU A 298 -13.08 -15.89 7.01
C LEU A 298 -13.09 -14.50 7.62
N ASP A 299 -13.28 -14.54 8.95
CA ASP A 299 -13.07 -13.50 9.94
C ASP A 299 -11.58 -13.11 10.03
N ARG A 300 -11.04 -12.50 9.00
CA ARG A 300 -9.63 -12.11 8.98
C ARG A 300 -9.48 -10.67 9.45
N LYS A 301 -8.45 -10.42 10.26
CA LYS A 301 -8.05 -9.04 10.64
C LYS A 301 -7.90 -8.12 9.41
N CYS A 302 -7.45 -8.67 8.29
CA CYS A 302 -7.33 -7.95 7.02
C CYS A 302 -8.66 -7.51 6.41
N MET A 303 -9.78 -8.16 6.75
CA MET A 303 -11.11 -7.81 6.25
C MET A 303 -11.63 -6.54 6.91
N ASN A 304 -11.29 -6.32 8.17
CA ASN A 304 -11.59 -5.08 8.85
C ASN A 304 -10.92 -3.88 8.15
N GLN A 305 -9.76 -4.07 7.56
CA GLN A 305 -9.08 -3.05 6.78
C GLN A 305 -9.90 -2.61 5.56
N THR A 306 -10.40 -3.56 4.76
CA THR A 306 -11.26 -3.25 3.60
C THR A 306 -12.50 -2.49 4.03
N LYS A 307 -13.16 -2.92 5.10
CA LYS A 307 -14.34 -2.23 5.66
C LYS A 307 -14.03 -0.78 6.06
N ILE A 308 -12.87 -0.55 6.68
CA ILE A 308 -12.44 0.80 7.08
C ILE A 308 -12.14 1.65 5.85
N PHE A 309 -11.43 1.12 4.85
CA PHE A 309 -11.16 1.82 3.60
C PHE A 309 -12.45 2.20 2.87
N CYS A 310 -13.39 1.27 2.76
CA CYS A 310 -14.68 1.51 2.16
C CYS A 310 -15.47 2.58 2.93
N LYS A 311 -15.51 2.49 4.27
CA LYS A 311 -16.17 3.48 5.12
C LYS A 311 -15.64 4.89 4.87
N PHE A 312 -14.32 5.07 4.85
CA PHE A 312 -13.69 6.37 4.58
C PHE A 312 -13.88 6.84 3.14
N SER A 313 -14.17 5.93 2.23
CA SER A 313 -14.42 6.22 0.82
C SER A 313 -15.89 6.45 0.48
N GLY A 314 -16.81 6.29 1.45
CA GLY A 314 -18.25 6.33 1.20
C GLY A 314 -18.76 5.16 0.36
N ILE A 315 -18.06 4.01 0.39
CA ILE A 315 -18.40 2.80 -0.37
C ILE A 315 -19.07 1.80 0.57
N ASN A 316 -20.19 1.21 0.13
CA ASN A 316 -20.87 0.15 0.85
C ASN A 316 -20.04 -1.14 0.74
N CYS A 317 -19.57 -1.66 1.85
CA CYS A 317 -18.76 -2.86 1.89
C CYS A 317 -19.59 -4.06 2.33
N PHE A 318 -19.67 -5.05 1.48
CA PHE A 318 -20.33 -6.32 1.74
C PHE A 318 -19.30 -7.45 1.85
N GLU A 319 -19.58 -8.34 2.76
CA GLU A 319 -18.80 -9.51 3.02
C GLU A 319 -19.74 -10.62 3.44
N THR A 320 -19.57 -11.78 2.87
CA THR A 320 -20.44 -12.90 3.20
C THR A 320 -19.57 -14.10 3.55
N LYS A 321 -19.51 -14.42 4.82
CA LYS A 321 -18.88 -15.65 5.34
C LYS A 321 -19.52 -16.91 4.78
N GLU A 322 -20.80 -16.81 4.46
CA GLU A 322 -21.64 -17.92 3.98
C GLU A 322 -21.34 -18.32 2.53
N LEU A 323 -20.61 -17.48 1.79
CA LEU A 323 -20.26 -17.77 0.40
C LEU A 323 -19.13 -18.76 0.23
N SER A 324 -18.34 -19.03 1.27
CA SER A 324 -17.28 -20.02 1.20
C SER A 324 -17.75 -21.38 1.74
N GLN A 325 -17.45 -22.43 0.99
CA GLN A 325 -17.69 -23.80 1.43
C GLN A 325 -16.61 -24.33 2.38
N ASN A 326 -15.50 -23.62 2.53
CA ASN A 326 -14.38 -24.05 3.36
C ASN A 326 -14.49 -23.44 4.76
N LYS A 327 -14.41 -24.26 5.80
CA LYS A 327 -14.62 -23.82 7.19
C LYS A 327 -13.38 -23.18 7.84
N PHE A 328 -12.18 -23.54 7.40
CA PHE A 328 -10.93 -23.07 8.00
C PHE A 328 -9.94 -22.77 6.90
N LEU A 329 -9.48 -21.53 6.84
CA LEU A 329 -8.51 -21.13 5.85
C LEU A 329 -7.48 -20.21 6.51
N GLU A 330 -6.24 -20.48 6.20
CA GLU A 330 -5.15 -19.55 6.46
C GLU A 330 -5.20 -18.36 5.49
N LEU A 331 -4.35 -17.37 5.73
CA LEU A 331 -4.39 -16.12 4.95
C LEU A 331 -4.23 -16.36 3.44
N ASP A 332 -3.50 -17.39 3.06
CA ASP A 332 -3.11 -17.65 1.66
C ASP A 332 -3.87 -18.80 1.00
N ASP A 333 -4.83 -19.41 1.70
CA ASP A 333 -5.59 -20.53 1.18
C ASP A 333 -6.53 -20.12 0.03
N ASP A 334 -6.71 -21.06 -0.89
CA ASP A 334 -7.68 -20.99 -1.98
C ASP A 334 -9.10 -21.14 -1.44
N VAL A 335 -10.09 -20.57 -2.12
CA VAL A 335 -11.49 -20.55 -1.68
C VAL A 335 -12.42 -21.16 -2.73
N LYS A 336 -13.45 -21.84 -2.28
CA LYS A 336 -14.55 -22.28 -3.13
C LYS A 336 -15.82 -21.52 -2.76
N ILE A 337 -16.41 -20.81 -3.72
CA ILE A 337 -17.57 -19.95 -3.51
C ILE A 337 -18.86 -20.78 -3.59
N ASN A 338 -19.75 -20.56 -2.62
CA ASN A 338 -21.11 -21.10 -2.69
C ASN A 338 -21.96 -20.29 -3.68
N LEU A 339 -22.06 -20.78 -4.90
CA LEU A 339 -22.75 -20.06 -5.99
C LEU A 339 -24.25 -19.89 -5.73
N LYS A 340 -24.90 -20.83 -5.03
CA LYS A 340 -26.33 -20.73 -4.69
C LYS A 340 -26.60 -19.57 -3.74
N GLU A 341 -25.77 -19.41 -2.71
CA GLU A 341 -25.89 -18.29 -1.77
C GLU A 341 -25.51 -16.96 -2.41
N LEU A 342 -24.47 -16.96 -3.26
CA LEU A 342 -24.14 -15.76 -4.04
C LEU A 342 -25.30 -15.36 -4.96
N GLU A 343 -25.94 -16.30 -5.64
CA GLU A 343 -27.07 -16.01 -6.51
C GLU A 343 -28.27 -15.46 -5.74
N LYS A 344 -28.56 -16.01 -4.54
CA LYS A 344 -29.58 -15.44 -3.65
C LYS A 344 -29.26 -13.99 -3.31
N PHE A 345 -28.01 -13.71 -2.92
CA PHE A 345 -27.56 -12.34 -2.64
C PHE A 345 -27.72 -11.44 -3.86
N LEU A 346 -27.27 -11.87 -5.04
CA LEU A 346 -27.41 -11.07 -6.27
C LEU A 346 -28.88 -10.76 -6.60
N LYS A 347 -29.81 -11.66 -6.31
CA LYS A 347 -31.26 -11.41 -6.50
C LYS A 347 -31.84 -10.38 -5.54
N THR A 348 -31.20 -10.12 -4.38
CA THR A 348 -31.64 -9.10 -3.43
C THR A 348 -31.16 -7.70 -3.81
N LEU A 349 -30.25 -7.60 -4.76
CA LEU A 349 -29.71 -6.32 -5.20
C LEU A 349 -30.64 -5.72 -6.24
N ASP A 350 -31.13 -4.52 -5.99
CA ASP A 350 -31.83 -3.72 -6.99
C ASP A 350 -30.80 -3.29 -8.05
N PHE A 351 -30.87 -3.93 -9.19
CA PHE A 351 -29.98 -3.67 -10.32
C PHE A 351 -30.62 -2.74 -11.36
#